data_9ca55daa6706f9452c5f9dd3868d2bd0
#
_entry.id   9ca55daa6706f9452c5f9dd3868d2bd0
#
_cell.length_a   1.000
_cell.length_b   1.000
_cell.length_c   1.000
_cell.angle_alpha   90.00
_cell.angle_beta   90.00
_cell.angle_gamma   90.00
#
_symmetry.space_group_name_H-M   'P 1'
#
loop_
_entity.id
_entity.type
_entity.pdbx_description
1 polymer ?
#
loop_
_entity_poly.entity_id
_entity_poly.type
_entity_poly.pdbx_seq_one_letter_code
_entity_poly.pdbx_strand_id
1 'polypeptide(L)'
;MTDADVDGSHIRALLLTFFNNKPFNKLIENGHIYLAQPPLYKINKGSKSIYIKDEKELEEYILNNSKELKKLKKGSKEYLKGYDEEKSKMSIQRFKGLGEMNPEELWSTTLNPETRNLLQVQYSKNVKKDQDIIHTLMGNDVALRKDFIVSNAINVSNLDI
;
A
#
# COMPACT_ATOMS: atom_id res chain seq x y z
N MET A 1 -4.71 -11.03 -1.83
CA MET A 1 -4.35 -9.96 -2.77
C MET A 1 -5.59 -9.14 -3.06
N THR A 2 -5.50 -7.82 -2.97
CA THR A 2 -6.61 -6.86 -3.19
C THR A 2 -6.07 -5.69 -4.00
N ASP A 3 -6.96 -4.95 -4.65
CA ASP A 3 -6.59 -3.74 -5.39
C ASP A 3 -5.97 -2.67 -4.49
N ALA A 4 -5.26 -1.72 -5.08
CA ALA A 4 -4.54 -0.67 -4.37
C ALA A 4 -5.40 0.57 -4.08
N ASP A 5 -6.71 0.48 -4.30
CA ASP A 5 -7.68 1.54 -4.05
C ASP A 5 -8.34 1.43 -2.66
N VAL A 6 -9.30 2.32 -2.39
CA VAL A 6 -10.04 2.37 -1.12
C VAL A 6 -10.87 1.10 -0.93
N ASP A 7 -11.53 0.62 -1.97
CA ASP A 7 -12.36 -0.59 -1.93
C ASP A 7 -11.53 -1.83 -1.66
N GLY A 8 -10.36 -1.96 -2.30
CA GLY A 8 -9.40 -3.03 -2.03
C GLY A 8 -8.87 -3.00 -0.60
N SER A 9 -8.68 -1.83 -0.02
CA SER A 9 -8.28 -1.66 1.38
C SER A 9 -9.40 -2.09 2.33
N HIS A 10 -10.65 -1.79 2.02
CA HIS A 10 -11.82 -2.24 2.79
C HIS A 10 -11.99 -3.77 2.72
N ILE A 11 -11.88 -4.36 1.52
CA ILE A 11 -11.90 -5.83 1.34
C ILE A 11 -10.79 -6.49 2.17
N ARG A 12 -9.59 -5.91 2.20
CA ARG A 12 -8.47 -6.39 3.03
C ARG A 12 -8.81 -6.35 4.52
N ALA A 13 -9.41 -5.27 5.00
CA ALA A 13 -9.83 -5.14 6.40
C ALA A 13 -10.90 -6.20 6.76
N LEU A 14 -11.87 -6.46 5.88
CA LEU A 14 -12.88 -7.50 6.07
C LEU A 14 -12.25 -8.90 6.13
N LEU A 15 -11.31 -9.22 5.23
CA LEU A 15 -10.61 -10.50 5.23
C LEU A 15 -9.77 -10.69 6.50
N LEU A 16 -9.04 -9.65 6.93
CA LEU A 16 -8.27 -9.70 8.17
C LEU A 16 -9.18 -9.88 9.39
N THR A 17 -10.34 -9.24 9.40
CA THR A 17 -11.36 -9.43 10.45
C THR A 17 -11.86 -10.87 10.47
N PHE A 18 -12.13 -11.45 9.29
CA PHE A 18 -12.52 -12.86 9.18
C PHE A 18 -11.44 -13.78 9.77
N PHE A 19 -10.18 -13.60 9.36
CA PHE A 19 -9.07 -14.43 9.86
C PHE A 19 -8.74 -14.18 11.34
N ASN A 20 -9.14 -13.04 11.92
CA ASN A 20 -8.99 -12.80 13.37
C ASN A 20 -9.94 -13.61 14.22
N ASN A 21 -11.04 -14.14 13.66
CA ASN A 21 -12.03 -14.95 14.39
C ASN A 21 -11.56 -16.40 14.57
N LYS A 22 -11.94 -17.01 15.71
CA LYS A 22 -11.71 -18.44 15.93
C LYS A 22 -12.56 -19.28 14.96
N PRO A 23 -12.03 -20.39 14.43
CA PRO A 23 -10.70 -20.97 14.68
C PRO A 23 -9.60 -20.43 13.77
N PHE A 24 -9.91 -19.51 12.84
CA PHE A 24 -9.01 -19.04 11.78
C PHE A 24 -7.84 -18.18 12.28
N ASN A 25 -7.95 -17.59 13.48
CA ASN A 25 -6.88 -16.82 14.10
C ASN A 25 -5.56 -17.59 14.23
N LYS A 26 -5.64 -18.92 14.35
CA LYS A 26 -4.46 -19.80 14.33
C LYS A 26 -3.61 -19.68 13.06
N LEU A 27 -4.20 -19.30 11.92
CA LEU A 27 -3.46 -19.08 10.69
C LEU A 27 -2.57 -17.83 10.77
N ILE A 28 -3.02 -16.79 11.48
CA ILE A 28 -2.21 -15.60 11.76
C ILE A 28 -1.13 -15.95 12.79
N GLU A 29 -1.50 -16.61 13.89
CA GLU A 29 -0.59 -17.02 14.96
C GLU A 29 0.56 -17.89 14.45
N ASN A 30 0.26 -18.78 13.50
CA ASN A 30 1.26 -19.67 12.88
C ASN A 30 1.95 -19.06 11.64
N GLY A 31 1.69 -17.80 11.30
CA GLY A 31 2.36 -17.09 10.22
C GLY A 31 1.99 -17.56 8.81
N HIS A 32 0.77 -18.05 8.61
CA HIS A 32 0.31 -18.56 7.30
C HIS A 32 -0.41 -17.51 6.44
N ILE A 33 -0.71 -16.31 6.99
CA ILE A 33 -1.39 -15.25 6.26
C ILE A 33 -0.39 -14.24 5.75
N TYR A 34 -0.47 -13.95 4.45
CA TYR A 34 0.38 -12.98 3.76
C TYR A 34 -0.45 -12.04 2.90
N LEU A 35 0.02 -10.82 2.79
CA LEU A 35 -0.47 -9.81 1.85
C LEU A 35 0.50 -9.71 0.67
N ALA A 36 0.04 -10.02 -0.52
CA ALA A 36 0.80 -9.78 -1.73
C ALA A 36 0.84 -8.28 -2.02
N GLN A 37 2.00 -7.78 -2.43
CA GLN A 37 2.24 -6.37 -2.72
C GLN A 37 2.54 -6.19 -4.21
N PRO A 38 1.50 -5.97 -5.05
CA PRO A 38 1.71 -5.61 -6.44
C PRO A 38 2.35 -4.22 -6.53
N PRO A 39 3.08 -3.92 -7.62
CA PRO A 39 3.63 -2.59 -7.84
C PRO A 39 2.51 -1.57 -8.07
N LEU A 40 2.73 -0.34 -7.61
CA LEU A 40 1.79 0.77 -7.86
C LEU A 40 2.10 1.51 -9.16
N TYR A 41 3.35 1.46 -9.64
CA TYR A 41 3.77 2.18 -10.83
C TYR A 41 4.56 1.31 -11.78
N LYS A 42 4.40 1.61 -13.08
CA LYS A 42 5.21 1.09 -14.17
C LYS A 42 5.85 2.27 -14.92
N ILE A 43 7.16 2.24 -15.08
CA ILE A 43 7.89 3.23 -15.85
C ILE A 43 8.39 2.55 -17.13
N ASN A 44 7.99 3.07 -18.28
CA ASN A 44 8.43 2.56 -19.57
C ASN A 44 9.70 3.30 -20.00
N LYS A 45 10.79 2.54 -20.25
CA LYS A 45 12.07 3.05 -20.73
C LYS A 45 12.49 2.28 -21.99
N GLY A 46 12.07 2.81 -23.14
CA GLY A 46 12.24 2.10 -24.40
C GLY A 46 11.50 0.77 -24.42
N SER A 47 12.19 -0.34 -24.65
CA SER A 47 11.62 -1.69 -24.65
C SER A 47 11.52 -2.34 -23.26
N LYS A 48 12.02 -1.66 -22.21
CA LYS A 48 12.04 -2.20 -20.84
C LYS A 48 11.01 -1.50 -19.98
N SER A 49 10.38 -2.26 -19.10
CA SER A 49 9.50 -1.74 -18.05
C SER A 49 10.15 -1.92 -16.69
N ILE A 50 10.04 -0.91 -15.84
CA ILE A 50 10.52 -0.91 -14.46
C ILE A 50 9.28 -0.80 -13.57
N TYR A 51 9.13 -1.73 -12.63
CA TYR A 51 8.01 -1.75 -11.70
C TYR A 51 8.43 -1.17 -10.36
N ILE A 52 7.64 -0.26 -9.84
CA ILE A 52 7.88 0.50 -8.62
C ILE A 52 6.74 0.21 -7.64
N LYS A 53 7.09 -0.17 -6.43
CA LYS A 53 6.11 -0.67 -5.45
C LYS A 53 5.27 0.43 -4.81
N ASP A 54 5.85 1.62 -4.57
CA ASP A 54 5.20 2.70 -3.84
C ASP A 54 5.71 4.10 -4.26
N GLU A 55 5.07 5.15 -3.72
CA GLU A 55 5.43 6.56 -3.96
C GLU A 55 6.88 6.86 -3.55
N LYS A 56 7.34 6.27 -2.45
CA LYS A 56 8.68 6.53 -1.93
C LYS A 56 9.75 6.00 -2.88
N GLU A 57 9.57 4.79 -3.38
CA GLU A 57 10.48 4.19 -4.36
C GLU A 57 10.44 4.96 -5.69
N LEU A 58 9.26 5.50 -6.07
CA LEU A 58 9.13 6.36 -7.25
C LEU A 58 9.93 7.65 -7.07
N GLU A 59 9.81 8.30 -5.92
CA GLU A 59 10.59 9.50 -5.62
C GLU A 59 12.10 9.20 -5.66
N GLU A 60 12.54 8.11 -5.03
CA GLU A 60 13.94 7.68 -5.05
C GLU A 60 14.44 7.39 -6.47
N TYR A 61 13.61 6.77 -7.29
CA TYR A 61 13.94 6.50 -8.70
C TYR A 61 14.11 7.79 -9.49
N ILE A 62 13.19 8.75 -9.37
CA ILE A 62 13.27 10.05 -10.06
C ILE A 62 14.50 10.81 -9.59
N LEU A 63 14.75 10.87 -8.29
CA LEU A 63 15.95 11.48 -7.71
C LEU A 63 17.24 10.87 -8.26
N ASN A 64 17.31 9.56 -8.37
CA ASN A 64 18.50 8.86 -8.85
C ASN A 64 18.79 9.14 -10.32
N ASN A 65 17.76 9.44 -11.11
CA ASN A 65 17.90 9.74 -12.53
C ASN A 65 18.08 11.25 -12.83
N SER A 66 17.90 12.16 -11.84
CA SER A 66 18.10 13.60 -12.00
C SER A 66 19.28 14.10 -11.14
N LYS A 67 20.32 14.59 -11.80
CA LYS A 67 21.48 15.22 -11.12
C LYS A 67 21.12 16.58 -10.49
N GLU A 68 20.14 17.27 -11.05
CA GLU A 68 19.71 18.58 -10.58
C GLU A 68 18.90 18.49 -9.30
N LEU A 69 17.95 17.56 -9.21
CA LEU A 69 17.14 17.34 -8.02
C LEU A 69 17.98 16.96 -6.79
N LYS A 70 19.06 16.20 -6.99
CA LYS A 70 19.98 15.82 -5.90
C LYS A 70 20.66 17.00 -5.21
N LYS A 71 20.73 18.15 -5.87
CA LYS A 71 21.37 19.38 -5.33
C LYS A 71 20.36 20.25 -4.58
N LEU A 72 19.07 20.02 -4.75
CA LEU A 72 18.01 20.83 -4.14
C LEU A 72 17.61 20.28 -2.76
N LYS A 73 17.21 21.18 -1.89
CA LYS A 73 16.71 20.78 -0.56
C LYS A 73 15.34 20.14 -0.70
N LYS A 74 15.21 18.88 -0.26
CA LYS A 74 13.93 18.13 -0.29
C LYS A 74 12.83 18.96 0.40
N GLY A 75 11.67 19.09 -0.27
CA GLY A 75 10.51 19.83 0.23
C GLY A 75 10.56 21.35 -0.06
N SER A 76 11.62 21.89 -0.69
CA SER A 76 11.60 23.28 -1.16
C SER A 76 10.68 23.44 -2.38
N LYS A 77 10.24 24.69 -2.65
CA LYS A 77 9.41 24.97 -3.83
C LYS A 77 10.11 24.59 -5.14
N GLU A 78 11.41 24.86 -5.21
CA GLU A 78 12.25 24.51 -6.36
C GLU A 78 12.37 23.00 -6.53
N TYR A 79 12.47 22.26 -5.42
CA TYR A 79 12.49 20.79 -5.43
C TYR A 79 11.17 20.22 -5.96
N LEU A 80 10.04 20.69 -5.44
CA LEU A 80 8.71 20.21 -5.86
C LEU A 80 8.48 20.48 -7.36
N LYS A 81 8.80 21.69 -7.82
CA LYS A 81 8.68 22.04 -9.23
C LYS A 81 9.59 21.18 -10.10
N GLY A 82 10.86 21.03 -9.74
CA GLY A 82 11.80 20.19 -10.46
C GLY A 82 11.41 18.71 -10.47
N TYR A 83 10.82 18.21 -9.37
CA TYR A 83 10.30 16.86 -9.28
C TYR A 83 9.15 16.62 -10.27
N ASP A 84 8.19 17.54 -10.34
CA ASP A 84 7.06 17.44 -11.26
C ASP A 84 7.52 17.55 -12.74
N GLU A 85 8.51 18.40 -13.03
CA GLU A 85 9.13 18.50 -14.36
C GLU A 85 9.83 17.19 -14.76
N GLU A 86 10.62 16.58 -13.87
CA GLU A 86 11.29 15.30 -14.14
C GLU A 86 10.29 14.15 -14.27
N LYS A 87 9.26 14.13 -13.43
CA LYS A 87 8.18 13.15 -13.50
C LYS A 87 7.43 13.22 -14.84
N SER A 88 7.16 14.43 -15.33
CA SER A 88 6.45 14.63 -16.60
C SER A 88 7.22 14.18 -17.85
N LYS A 89 8.56 14.10 -17.77
CA LYS A 89 9.41 13.58 -18.86
C LYS A 89 9.40 12.05 -18.98
N MET A 90 8.88 11.36 -17.96
CA MET A 90 8.87 9.91 -17.90
C MET A 90 7.48 9.35 -18.26
N SER A 91 7.45 8.24 -18.99
CA SER A 91 6.20 7.51 -19.23
C SER A 91 5.88 6.66 -18.00
N ILE A 92 5.12 7.23 -17.06
CA ILE A 92 4.73 6.61 -15.81
C ILE A 92 3.26 6.23 -15.89
N GLN A 93 2.96 4.94 -15.73
CA GLN A 93 1.61 4.41 -15.54
C GLN A 93 1.41 4.10 -14.06
N ARG A 94 0.30 4.55 -13.47
CA ARG A 94 -0.13 4.16 -12.14
C ARG A 94 -1.18 3.08 -12.25
N PHE A 95 -0.96 1.94 -11.59
CA PHE A 95 -1.97 0.90 -11.45
C PHE A 95 -2.95 1.25 -10.34
N LYS A 96 -4.23 1.27 -10.65
CA LYS A 96 -5.32 1.48 -9.68
C LYS A 96 -5.88 0.15 -9.17
N GLY A 97 -5.79 -0.90 -10.00
CA GLY A 97 -6.26 -2.23 -9.67
C GLY A 97 -5.50 -3.31 -10.45
N LEU A 98 -5.64 -4.54 -9.99
CA LEU A 98 -4.99 -5.72 -10.57
C LEU A 98 -5.47 -6.02 -12.00
N GLY A 99 -6.69 -5.61 -12.35
CA GLY A 99 -7.25 -5.75 -13.69
C GLY A 99 -6.57 -4.90 -14.77
N GLU A 100 -5.73 -3.93 -14.38
CA GLU A 100 -4.94 -3.13 -15.32
C GLU A 100 -3.63 -3.79 -15.74
N MET A 101 -3.25 -4.89 -15.07
CA MET A 101 -2.05 -5.66 -15.35
C MET A 101 -2.37 -6.83 -16.28
N ASN A 102 -1.53 -7.04 -17.30
CA ASN A 102 -1.64 -8.25 -18.09
C ASN A 102 -1.12 -9.48 -17.30
N PRO A 103 -1.41 -10.72 -17.76
CA PRO A 103 -1.03 -11.93 -17.02
C PRO A 103 0.48 -12.04 -16.75
N GLU A 104 1.33 -11.67 -17.69
CA GLU A 104 2.79 -11.72 -17.55
C GLU A 104 3.29 -10.70 -16.53
N GLU A 105 2.71 -9.50 -16.51
CA GLU A 105 3.02 -8.47 -15.52
C GLU A 105 2.63 -8.92 -14.12
N LEU A 106 1.40 -9.43 -13.97
CA LEU A 106 0.91 -9.93 -12.69
C LEU A 106 1.75 -11.10 -12.18
N TRP A 107 2.11 -12.02 -13.06
CA TRP A 107 2.99 -13.13 -12.73
C TRP A 107 4.36 -12.63 -12.26
N SER A 108 5.06 -11.86 -13.10
CA SER A 108 6.46 -11.48 -12.86
C SER A 108 6.65 -10.55 -11.65
N THR A 109 5.62 -9.77 -11.28
CA THR A 109 5.73 -8.78 -10.19
C THR A 109 5.12 -9.24 -8.87
N THR A 110 4.09 -10.11 -8.92
CA THR A 110 3.24 -10.36 -7.77
C THR A 110 3.08 -11.83 -7.40
N LEU A 111 3.12 -12.75 -8.37
CA LEU A 111 2.86 -14.17 -8.13
C LEU A 111 4.11 -15.05 -8.14
N ASN A 112 5.11 -14.71 -8.95
CA ASN A 112 6.32 -15.49 -9.08
C ASN A 112 7.07 -15.57 -7.73
N PRO A 113 7.32 -16.78 -7.20
CA PRO A 113 8.01 -16.97 -5.92
C PRO A 113 9.39 -16.31 -5.82
N GLU A 114 10.07 -16.13 -6.94
CA GLU A 114 11.43 -15.55 -6.98
C GLU A 114 11.43 -14.02 -6.91
N THR A 115 10.34 -13.37 -7.34
CA THR A 115 10.29 -11.90 -7.50
C THR A 115 9.21 -11.22 -6.68
N ARG A 116 8.21 -11.99 -6.23
CA ARG A 116 7.07 -11.45 -5.46
C ARG A 116 7.51 -10.88 -4.12
N ASN A 117 6.81 -9.83 -3.70
CA ASN A 117 6.94 -9.28 -2.36
C ASN A 117 5.70 -9.62 -1.53
N LEU A 118 5.91 -10.28 -0.38
CA LEU A 118 4.85 -10.70 0.54
C LEU A 118 5.07 -10.06 1.91
N LEU A 119 4.04 -9.45 2.43
CA LEU A 119 4.02 -8.94 3.80
C LEU A 119 3.29 -9.94 4.70
N GLN A 120 4.00 -10.54 5.65
CA GLN A 120 3.40 -11.48 6.60
C GLN A 120 2.51 -10.72 7.60
N VAL A 121 1.30 -11.23 7.80
CA VAL A 121 0.38 -10.70 8.81
C VAL A 121 0.75 -11.31 10.16
N GLN A 122 1.00 -10.46 11.15
CA GLN A 122 1.34 -10.87 12.51
C GLN A 122 0.55 -10.03 13.50
N TYR A 123 0.23 -10.62 14.64
CA TYR A 123 -0.22 -9.85 15.79
C TYR A 123 0.93 -9.03 16.37
N SER A 124 0.59 -7.88 16.94
CA SER A 124 1.55 -7.11 17.75
C SER A 124 1.91 -7.86 19.03
N LYS A 125 2.84 -7.32 19.82
CA LYS A 125 3.16 -7.87 21.15
C LYS A 125 1.96 -7.87 22.10
N ASN A 126 0.93 -7.07 21.81
CA ASN A 126 -0.31 -7.00 22.58
C ASN A 126 -1.50 -7.46 21.73
N VAL A 127 -1.65 -8.77 21.60
CA VAL A 127 -2.71 -9.42 20.83
C VAL A 127 -4.11 -8.93 21.24
N LYS A 128 -4.33 -8.71 22.56
CA LYS A 128 -5.61 -8.22 23.05
C LYS A 128 -5.94 -6.83 22.49
N LYS A 129 -4.97 -5.93 22.47
CA LYS A 129 -5.14 -4.57 21.90
C LYS A 129 -5.49 -4.64 20.42
N ASP A 130 -4.84 -5.54 19.66
CA ASP A 130 -5.14 -5.71 18.24
C ASP A 130 -6.58 -6.22 18.04
N GLN A 131 -7.01 -7.18 18.83
CA GLN A 131 -8.38 -7.70 18.82
C GLN A 131 -9.41 -6.64 19.21
N ASP A 132 -9.14 -5.84 20.23
CA ASP A 132 -10.01 -4.75 20.67
C ASP A 132 -10.17 -3.67 19.57
N ILE A 133 -9.10 -3.33 18.84
CA ILE A 133 -9.16 -2.41 17.72
C ILE A 133 -10.02 -2.98 16.58
N ILE A 134 -9.82 -4.23 16.23
CA ILE A 134 -10.64 -4.90 15.19
C ILE A 134 -12.10 -4.94 15.64
N HIS A 135 -12.39 -5.28 16.88
CA HIS A 135 -13.75 -5.29 17.41
C HIS A 135 -14.40 -3.89 17.39
N THR A 136 -13.65 -2.86 17.77
CA THR A 136 -14.14 -1.48 17.75
C THR A 136 -14.47 -0.99 16.35
N LEU A 137 -13.59 -1.25 15.38
CA LEU A 137 -13.73 -0.72 14.02
C LEU A 137 -14.65 -1.57 13.13
N MET A 138 -14.65 -2.90 13.30
CA MET A 138 -15.33 -3.85 12.43
C MET A 138 -16.47 -4.60 13.13
N GLY A 139 -16.68 -4.39 14.42
CA GLY A 139 -17.77 -5.00 15.19
C GLY A 139 -19.13 -4.36 14.90
N ASN A 140 -20.18 -4.93 15.52
CA ASN A 140 -21.56 -4.46 15.32
C ASN A 140 -21.90 -3.19 16.10
N ASP A 141 -21.09 -2.81 17.08
CA ASP A 141 -21.32 -1.63 17.92
C ASP A 141 -20.90 -0.34 17.18
N VAL A 142 -21.93 0.38 16.73
CA VAL A 142 -21.74 1.65 16.00
C VAL A 142 -21.22 2.76 16.92
N ALA A 143 -21.58 2.76 18.21
CA ALA A 143 -21.16 3.79 19.15
C ALA A 143 -19.66 3.77 19.38
N LEU A 144 -19.08 2.60 19.64
CA LEU A 144 -17.63 2.43 19.80
C LEU A 144 -16.85 2.93 18.58
N ARG A 145 -17.33 2.60 17.37
CA ARG A 145 -16.71 3.03 16.12
C ARG A 145 -16.78 4.55 15.94
N LYS A 146 -17.94 5.14 16.20
CA LYS A 146 -18.16 6.59 16.13
C LYS A 146 -17.21 7.31 17.08
N ASP A 147 -17.14 6.88 18.33
CA ASP A 147 -16.28 7.50 19.34
C ASP A 147 -14.81 7.41 18.97
N PHE A 148 -14.37 6.27 18.42
CA PHE A 148 -13.02 6.10 17.91
C PHE A 148 -12.72 7.07 16.79
N ILE A 149 -13.61 7.20 15.78
CA ILE A 149 -13.42 8.11 14.63
C ILE A 149 -13.37 9.56 15.12
N VAL A 150 -14.29 9.99 15.97
CA VAL A 150 -14.32 11.36 16.50
C VAL A 150 -13.05 11.67 17.28
N SER A 151 -12.62 10.75 18.16
CA SER A 151 -11.44 10.96 19.00
C SER A 151 -10.14 11.02 18.19
N ASN A 152 -10.10 10.40 17.01
CA ASN A 152 -8.91 10.35 16.15
C ASN A 152 -9.00 11.29 14.93
N ALA A 153 -10.08 12.07 14.79
CA ALA A 153 -10.30 12.94 13.63
C ALA A 153 -9.16 13.95 13.38
N ILE A 154 -8.52 14.44 14.45
CA ILE A 154 -7.39 15.38 14.37
C ILE A 154 -6.15 14.74 13.72
N ASN A 155 -6.02 13.43 13.78
CA ASN A 155 -4.86 12.69 13.27
C ASN A 155 -5.01 12.30 11.79
N VAL A 156 -6.13 12.59 11.16
CA VAL A 156 -6.39 12.24 9.76
C VAL A 156 -5.70 13.27 8.85
N SER A 157 -4.73 12.81 8.06
CA SER A 157 -3.98 13.65 7.12
C SER A 157 -4.54 13.66 5.70
N ASN A 158 -5.26 12.59 5.32
CA ASN A 158 -5.86 12.44 3.99
C ASN A 158 -7.31 12.00 4.15
N LEU A 159 -8.24 12.90 3.83
CA LEU A 159 -9.64 12.56 3.65
C LEU A 159 -9.87 12.34 2.16
N ASP A 160 -10.38 11.18 1.81
CA ASP A 160 -10.89 10.89 0.46
C ASP A 160 -12.28 11.54 0.39
N ILE A 161 -12.33 12.79 -0.09
CA ILE A 161 -13.56 13.57 -0.27
C ILE A 161 -13.86 13.64 -1.76
#